data_e43dfde4edb3bc6710735dbad53de4b4
#
_entry.id   e43dfde4edb3bc6710735dbad53de4b4
#
_cell.length_a   1.000
_cell.length_b   1.000
_cell.length_c   1.000
_cell.angle_alpha   90.00
_cell.angle_beta   90.00
_cell.angle_gamma   90.00
#
_symmetry.space_group_name_H-M   'P 1'
#
loop_
_entity.id
_entity.type
_entity.pdbx_description
1 polymer ?
#
loop_
_entity_poly.entity_id
_entity_poly.type
_entity_poly.pdbx_seq_one_letter_code
_entity_poly.pdbx_strand_id
1 'polypeptide(L)'
;INETLFVTADDLYFAEHKLFDLAMDFYQHGGKKLYIDEIHKYAGWAREIKNIYDLIPKLQVVYTGSSILDLEVGEADLSRRKLEYRMVGLSFREYLAISYGYHLPVYSLEDILKHKIDFPYAEARPILLFKEYLQHGYYPFFQEKGYLLRLQSIIKQTLENDIPTFANMNIATALKLKRLLYII
;
A
#
# COMPACT_ATOMS: atom_id res chain seq x y z
N ILE A 1 -27.11 10.68 -5.86
CA ILE A 1 -25.78 10.53 -6.54
C ILE A 1 -24.78 10.23 -5.46
N ASN A 2 -23.97 9.19 -5.66
CA ASN A 2 -22.90 8.85 -4.71
C ASN A 2 -21.82 9.95 -4.79
N GLU A 3 -21.49 10.59 -3.67
CA GLU A 3 -20.45 11.63 -3.61
C GLU A 3 -19.03 11.04 -3.72
N THR A 4 -18.92 9.73 -3.74
CA THR A 4 -17.65 8.98 -3.75
C THR A 4 -17.63 8.02 -4.92
N LEU A 5 -16.55 8.03 -5.69
CA LEU A 5 -16.27 7.09 -6.77
C LEU A 5 -14.95 6.36 -6.49
N PHE A 6 -14.94 5.04 -6.67
CA PHE A 6 -13.75 4.21 -6.65
C PHE A 6 -13.54 3.60 -8.04
N VAL A 7 -12.33 3.71 -8.56
CA VAL A 7 -11.91 3.13 -9.85
C VAL A 7 -10.54 2.49 -9.71
N THR A 8 -10.23 1.55 -10.59
CA THR A 8 -8.88 1.01 -10.72
C THR A 8 -8.28 1.44 -12.06
N ALA A 9 -7.03 1.86 -12.05
CA ALA A 9 -6.39 2.49 -13.21
C ALA A 9 -6.02 1.49 -14.32
N ASP A 10 -6.10 0.20 -14.05
CA ASP A 10 -5.93 -0.88 -15.02
C ASP A 10 -7.24 -1.35 -15.67
N ASP A 11 -8.37 -0.70 -15.37
CA ASP A 11 -9.65 -1.00 -16.01
C ASP A 11 -9.61 -0.71 -17.51
N LEU A 12 -10.25 -1.57 -18.30
CA LEU A 12 -10.36 -1.43 -19.75
C LEU A 12 -11.01 -0.11 -20.17
N TYR A 13 -11.79 0.50 -19.30
CA TYR A 13 -12.37 1.83 -19.51
C TYR A 13 -11.28 2.85 -19.89
N PHE A 14 -10.13 2.80 -19.25
CA PHE A 14 -9.02 3.72 -19.47
C PHE A 14 -8.19 3.44 -20.73
N ALA A 15 -8.51 2.39 -21.48
CA ALA A 15 -7.93 2.18 -22.80
C ALA A 15 -8.43 3.23 -23.82
N GLU A 16 -9.67 3.71 -23.63
CA GLU A 16 -10.33 4.66 -24.56
C GLU A 16 -10.66 6.00 -23.89
N HIS A 17 -10.65 6.10 -22.58
CA HIS A 17 -11.07 7.28 -21.83
C HIS A 17 -9.93 7.83 -20.95
N LYS A 18 -9.90 9.15 -20.81
CA LYS A 18 -8.90 9.81 -19.96
C LYS A 18 -9.38 9.89 -18.51
N LEU A 19 -8.44 9.77 -17.60
CA LEU A 19 -8.69 9.91 -16.18
C LEU A 19 -9.21 11.31 -15.83
N PHE A 20 -8.69 12.34 -16.47
CA PHE A 20 -9.15 13.72 -16.29
C PHE A 20 -10.61 13.91 -16.70
N ASP A 21 -11.03 13.32 -17.83
CA ASP A 21 -12.39 13.44 -18.32
C ASP A 21 -13.37 12.74 -17.36
N LEU A 22 -13.03 11.55 -16.86
CA LEU A 22 -13.79 10.87 -15.81
C LEU A 22 -13.94 11.74 -14.56
N ALA A 23 -12.83 12.32 -14.07
CA ALA A 23 -12.82 13.15 -12.87
C ALA A 23 -13.69 14.40 -13.05
N MET A 24 -13.64 15.03 -14.22
CA MET A 24 -14.43 16.21 -14.55
C MET A 24 -15.93 15.86 -14.62
N ASP A 25 -16.28 14.80 -15.32
CA ASP A 25 -17.67 14.33 -15.43
C ASP A 25 -18.25 13.98 -14.06
N PHE A 26 -17.49 13.21 -13.26
CA PHE A 26 -17.88 12.86 -11.91
C PHE A 26 -18.12 14.09 -11.03
N TYR A 27 -17.22 15.07 -11.09
CA TYR A 27 -17.35 16.31 -10.34
C TYR A 27 -18.56 17.15 -10.77
N GLN A 28 -18.81 17.25 -12.08
CA GLN A 28 -19.98 17.98 -12.62
C GLN A 28 -21.30 17.37 -12.17
N HIS A 29 -21.33 16.05 -11.95
CA HIS A 29 -22.50 15.33 -11.42
C HIS A 29 -22.59 15.32 -9.88
N GLY A 30 -21.80 16.16 -9.20
CA GLY A 30 -21.85 16.31 -7.74
C GLY A 30 -20.91 15.41 -6.95
N GLY A 31 -19.98 14.73 -7.62
CA GLY A 31 -18.93 13.93 -6.98
C GLY A 31 -17.96 14.80 -6.18
N LYS A 32 -17.50 14.25 -5.04
CA LYS A 32 -16.60 14.97 -4.13
C LYS A 32 -15.30 14.24 -3.84
N LYS A 33 -15.31 12.90 -3.90
CA LYS A 33 -14.16 12.07 -3.55
C LYS A 33 -13.92 11.01 -4.62
N LEU A 34 -12.76 11.05 -5.22
CA LEU A 34 -12.31 10.08 -6.23
C LEU A 34 -11.16 9.25 -5.67
N TYR A 35 -11.34 7.94 -5.61
CA TYR A 35 -10.31 6.97 -5.22
C TYR A 35 -9.87 6.20 -6.46
N ILE A 36 -8.56 6.17 -6.68
CA ILE A 36 -7.94 5.53 -7.84
C ILE A 36 -6.92 4.50 -7.37
N ASP A 37 -7.20 3.24 -7.62
CA ASP A 37 -6.29 2.16 -7.27
C ASP A 37 -5.31 1.89 -8.42
N GLU A 38 -4.10 1.43 -8.09
CA GLU A 38 -3.06 1.04 -9.05
C GLU A 38 -2.75 2.15 -10.10
N ILE A 39 -2.70 3.43 -9.69
CA ILE A 39 -2.56 4.60 -10.58
C ILE A 39 -1.41 4.45 -11.60
N HIS A 40 -0.37 3.72 -11.23
CA HIS A 40 0.79 3.48 -12.05
C HIS A 40 0.51 2.67 -13.33
N LYS A 41 -0.59 1.96 -13.39
CA LYS A 41 -0.99 1.21 -14.59
C LYS A 41 -1.48 2.14 -15.70
N TYR A 42 -1.84 3.38 -15.36
CA TYR A 42 -2.30 4.37 -16.33
C TYR A 42 -1.14 5.24 -16.83
N ALA A 43 -0.82 5.16 -18.12
CA ALA A 43 0.27 5.93 -18.70
C ALA A 43 0.00 7.45 -18.65
N GLY A 44 0.96 8.22 -18.14
CA GLY A 44 0.82 9.68 -18.04
C GLY A 44 -0.02 10.16 -16.86
N TRP A 45 -0.32 9.30 -15.91
CA TRP A 45 -1.13 9.57 -14.73
C TRP A 45 -0.73 10.82 -13.96
N ALA A 46 0.56 11.06 -13.76
CA ALA A 46 1.06 12.19 -12.97
C ALA A 46 0.64 13.54 -13.55
N ARG A 47 0.66 13.68 -14.89
CA ARG A 47 0.19 14.88 -15.57
C ARG A 47 -1.31 15.06 -15.44
N GLU A 48 -2.07 13.99 -15.51
CA GLU A 48 -3.52 14.08 -15.35
C GLU A 48 -3.94 14.37 -13.92
N ILE A 49 -3.31 13.75 -12.92
CA ILE A 49 -3.53 14.10 -11.51
C ILE A 49 -3.18 15.57 -11.24
N LYS A 50 -2.09 16.07 -11.80
CA LYS A 50 -1.76 17.49 -11.72
C LYS A 50 -2.87 18.37 -12.30
N ASN A 51 -3.37 18.03 -13.48
CA ASN A 51 -4.45 18.77 -14.12
C ASN A 51 -5.75 18.74 -13.30
N ILE A 52 -6.08 17.57 -12.73
CA ILE A 52 -7.24 17.42 -11.83
C ILE A 52 -7.07 18.35 -10.63
N TYR A 53 -5.91 18.33 -9.98
CA TYR A 53 -5.62 19.18 -8.82
C TYR A 53 -5.74 20.68 -9.16
N ASP A 54 -5.17 21.10 -10.28
CA ASP A 54 -5.12 22.51 -10.68
C ASP A 54 -6.49 23.03 -11.18
N LEU A 55 -7.29 22.19 -11.85
CA LEU A 55 -8.54 22.59 -12.51
C LEU A 55 -9.80 22.22 -11.73
N ILE A 56 -9.74 21.26 -10.82
CA ILE A 56 -10.90 20.81 -10.02
C ILE A 56 -10.55 20.87 -8.51
N PRO A 57 -10.25 22.04 -7.96
CA PRO A 57 -9.67 22.18 -6.61
C PRO A 57 -10.58 21.69 -5.47
N LYS A 58 -11.87 21.47 -5.73
CA LYS A 58 -12.83 20.96 -4.75
C LYS A 58 -12.99 19.43 -4.80
N LEU A 59 -12.42 18.75 -5.79
CA LEU A 59 -12.44 17.31 -5.87
C LEU A 59 -11.29 16.74 -5.01
N GLN A 60 -11.63 15.96 -4.01
CA GLN A 60 -10.63 15.24 -3.22
C GLN A 60 -10.23 13.97 -3.96
N VAL A 61 -8.95 13.85 -4.30
CA VAL A 61 -8.41 12.67 -4.98
C VAL A 61 -7.49 11.91 -4.06
N VAL A 62 -7.70 10.61 -3.95
CA VAL A 62 -6.82 9.67 -3.26
C VAL A 62 -6.42 8.59 -4.26
N TYR A 63 -5.14 8.35 -4.42
CA TYR A 63 -4.67 7.30 -5.31
C TYR A 63 -3.64 6.40 -4.63
N THR A 64 -3.60 5.13 -5.05
CA THR A 64 -2.61 4.16 -4.60
C THR A 64 -1.65 3.81 -5.74
N GLY A 65 -0.46 3.41 -5.36
CA GLY A 65 0.53 2.89 -6.30
C GLY A 65 1.61 2.12 -5.55
N SER A 66 2.39 1.30 -6.23
CA SER A 66 3.51 0.62 -5.59
C SER A 66 4.64 1.60 -5.29
N SER A 67 5.28 1.46 -4.13
CA SER A 67 6.34 2.35 -3.64
C SER A 67 7.55 2.47 -4.57
N ILE A 68 7.77 1.47 -5.39
CA ILE A 68 8.86 1.46 -6.37
C ILE A 68 8.62 2.48 -7.49
N LEU A 69 7.36 2.74 -7.82
CA LEU A 69 6.95 3.64 -8.92
C LEU A 69 6.97 5.10 -8.54
N ASP A 70 6.84 5.39 -7.27
CA ASP A 70 6.81 6.77 -6.79
C ASP A 70 8.16 7.48 -6.94
N LEU A 71 9.23 6.74 -7.16
CA LEU A 71 10.59 7.29 -7.15
C LEU A 71 11.07 7.90 -8.48
N GLU A 72 10.46 7.61 -9.63
CA GLU A 72 11.09 8.03 -10.89
C GLU A 72 10.23 8.84 -11.89
N VAL A 73 8.91 8.74 -11.92
CA VAL A 73 8.16 9.19 -13.10
C VAL A 73 7.24 10.40 -12.90
N GLY A 74 6.96 10.82 -11.70
CA GLY A 74 5.98 11.90 -11.48
C GLY A 74 6.29 12.86 -10.35
N GLU A 75 7.33 12.61 -9.58
CA GLU A 75 7.60 13.34 -8.34
C GLU A 75 7.83 14.85 -8.53
N ALA A 76 8.54 15.27 -9.57
CA ALA A 76 8.85 16.67 -9.79
C ALA A 76 7.60 17.55 -9.98
N ASP A 77 6.57 17.02 -10.63
CA ASP A 77 5.33 17.75 -10.92
C ASP A 77 4.29 17.70 -9.79
N LEU A 78 4.33 16.66 -8.95
CA LEU A 78 3.35 16.43 -7.88
C LEU A 78 3.86 16.73 -6.47
N SER A 79 5.16 16.98 -6.29
CA SER A 79 5.81 17.16 -4.99
C SER A 79 5.16 18.21 -4.08
N ARG A 80 4.52 19.23 -4.66
CA ARG A 80 3.81 20.31 -3.94
C ARG A 80 2.28 20.14 -3.91
N ARG A 81 1.77 19.05 -4.49
CA ARG A 81 0.34 18.83 -4.74
C ARG A 81 -0.20 17.56 -4.08
N LYS A 82 0.69 16.73 -3.53
CA LYS A 82 0.32 15.48 -2.86
C LYS A 82 0.73 15.47 -1.38
N LEU A 83 -0.03 14.76 -0.58
CA LEU A 83 0.39 14.28 0.72
C LEU A 83 0.64 12.79 0.57
N GLU A 84 1.86 12.37 0.85
CA GLU A 84 2.24 10.97 0.74
C GLU A 84 2.08 10.25 2.08
N TYR A 85 1.40 9.12 2.02
CA TYR A 85 1.28 8.18 3.13
C TYR A 85 1.87 6.85 2.72
N ARG A 86 2.89 6.40 3.43
CA ARG A 86 3.46 5.07 3.21
C ARG A 86 2.76 4.06 4.11
N MET A 87 2.08 3.09 3.48
CA MET A 87 1.48 1.98 4.19
C MET A 87 2.50 0.85 4.33
N VAL A 88 2.95 0.59 5.54
CA VAL A 88 3.83 -0.54 5.88
C VAL A 88 2.99 -1.73 6.33
N GLY A 89 3.59 -2.91 6.48
CA GLY A 89 2.91 -4.05 7.08
C GLY A 89 2.52 -3.81 8.55
N LEU A 90 1.75 -4.71 9.10
CA LEU A 90 1.27 -4.63 10.48
C LEU A 90 2.42 -4.57 11.47
N SER A 91 2.35 -3.67 12.42
CA SER A 91 3.17 -3.75 13.63
C SER A 91 2.72 -4.89 14.52
N PHE A 92 3.58 -5.34 15.42
CA PHE A 92 3.21 -6.38 16.40
C PHE A 92 1.99 -6.00 17.22
N ARG A 93 1.82 -4.71 17.55
CA ARG A 93 0.65 -4.21 18.27
C ARG A 93 -0.63 -4.34 17.45
N GLU A 94 -0.61 -3.99 16.18
CA GLU A 94 -1.75 -4.12 15.27
C GLU A 94 -2.09 -5.60 15.04
N TYR A 95 -1.07 -6.44 14.89
CA TYR A 95 -1.25 -7.88 14.83
C TYR A 95 -1.98 -8.43 16.06
N LEU A 96 -1.56 -8.01 17.26
CA LEU A 96 -2.21 -8.43 18.50
C LEU A 96 -3.66 -7.94 18.60
N ALA A 97 -3.93 -6.72 18.14
CA ALA A 97 -5.29 -6.19 18.14
C ALA A 97 -6.21 -6.96 17.18
N ILE A 98 -5.72 -7.29 15.99
CA ILE A 98 -6.50 -8.01 14.97
C ILE A 98 -6.67 -9.48 15.32
N SER A 99 -5.61 -10.15 15.81
CA SER A 99 -5.62 -11.60 16.06
C SER A 99 -6.27 -11.98 17.37
N TYR A 100 -6.10 -11.16 18.41
CA TYR A 100 -6.45 -11.50 19.78
C TYR A 100 -7.35 -10.49 20.47
N GLY A 101 -7.64 -9.35 19.81
CA GLY A 101 -8.37 -8.25 20.43
C GLY A 101 -7.57 -7.52 21.52
N TYR A 102 -6.24 -7.64 21.52
CA TYR A 102 -5.39 -7.01 22.52
C TYR A 102 -5.06 -5.57 22.12
N HIS A 103 -5.77 -4.63 22.71
CA HIS A 103 -5.57 -3.21 22.46
C HIS A 103 -4.55 -2.64 23.45
N LEU A 104 -3.30 -2.57 23.01
CA LEU A 104 -2.20 -2.07 23.84
C LEU A 104 -2.03 -0.56 23.68
N PRO A 105 -1.90 0.21 24.78
CA PRO A 105 -1.59 1.62 24.71
C PRO A 105 -0.20 1.90 24.14
N VAL A 106 0.03 3.13 23.73
CA VAL A 106 1.35 3.60 23.32
C VAL A 106 2.07 4.11 24.56
N TYR A 107 3.26 3.59 24.81
CA TYR A 107 4.12 4.04 25.90
C TYR A 107 5.26 4.90 25.36
N SER A 108 5.62 5.94 26.07
CA SER A 108 6.82 6.71 25.80
C SER A 108 8.08 5.93 26.25
N LEU A 109 9.24 6.31 25.72
CA LEU A 109 10.49 5.73 26.20
C LEU A 109 10.68 5.92 27.71
N GLU A 110 10.24 7.07 28.24
CA GLU A 110 10.30 7.37 29.68
C GLU A 110 9.44 6.41 30.51
N ASP A 111 8.24 6.10 30.04
CA ASP A 111 7.37 5.13 30.72
C ASP A 111 7.98 3.73 30.73
N ILE A 112 8.62 3.34 29.64
CA ILE A 112 9.33 2.05 29.53
C ILE A 112 10.50 2.00 30.52
N LEU A 113 11.32 3.03 30.56
CA LEU A 113 12.47 3.10 31.46
C LEU A 113 12.05 3.16 32.95
N LYS A 114 10.91 3.74 33.25
CA LYS A 114 10.35 3.82 34.62
C LYS A 114 9.50 2.59 34.97
N HIS A 115 9.47 1.56 34.14
CA HIS A 115 8.64 0.36 34.32
C HIS A 115 7.14 0.65 34.55
N LYS A 116 6.64 1.72 33.95
CA LYS A 116 5.22 2.11 34.00
C LYS A 116 4.43 1.45 32.85
N ILE A 117 4.73 0.20 32.56
CA ILE A 117 4.06 -0.56 31.50
C ILE A 117 3.00 -1.42 32.18
N ASP A 118 1.74 -1.23 31.79
CA ASP A 118 0.66 -2.14 32.12
C ASP A 118 0.37 -3.02 30.91
N PHE A 119 0.45 -4.34 31.13
CA PHE A 119 0.06 -5.33 30.14
C PHE A 119 -1.17 -6.08 30.68
N PRO A 120 -2.38 -5.59 30.38
CA PRO A 120 -3.61 -6.04 31.06
C PRO A 120 -4.04 -7.47 30.71
N TYR A 121 -3.28 -8.20 29.90
CA TYR A 121 -3.59 -9.55 29.43
C TYR A 121 -2.69 -10.58 30.14
N ALA A 122 -3.03 -10.93 31.37
CA ALA A 122 -2.22 -11.77 32.25
C ALA A 122 -1.93 -13.17 31.67
N GLU A 123 -2.81 -13.70 30.82
CA GLU A 123 -2.65 -15.01 30.17
C GLU A 123 -1.79 -14.97 28.90
N ALA A 124 -1.52 -13.79 28.39
CA ALA A 124 -0.75 -13.64 27.17
C ALA A 124 0.73 -14.00 27.39
N ARG A 125 1.30 -14.70 26.42
CA ARG A 125 2.72 -15.03 26.39
C ARG A 125 3.41 -14.20 25.30
N PRO A 126 3.86 -12.96 25.59
CA PRO A 126 4.30 -12.02 24.58
C PRO A 126 5.39 -12.55 23.65
N ILE A 127 6.33 -13.35 24.19
CA ILE A 127 7.42 -13.91 23.38
C ILE A 127 6.91 -14.95 22.37
N LEU A 128 5.93 -15.77 22.74
CA LEU A 128 5.33 -16.74 21.82
C LEU A 128 4.51 -16.02 20.74
N LEU A 129 3.70 -15.04 21.13
CA LEU A 129 2.93 -14.21 20.21
C LEU A 129 3.83 -13.42 19.25
N PHE A 130 4.99 -12.96 19.72
CA PHE A 130 5.97 -12.29 18.86
C PHE A 130 6.61 -13.26 17.85
N LYS A 131 6.87 -14.50 18.25
CA LYS A 131 7.35 -15.54 17.32
C LYS A 131 6.31 -15.84 16.22
N GLU A 132 5.05 -15.94 16.59
CA GLU A 132 3.96 -16.12 15.63
C GLU A 132 3.86 -14.93 14.66
N TYR A 133 3.92 -13.71 15.19
CA TYR A 133 3.96 -12.50 14.37
C TYR A 133 5.12 -12.51 13.36
N LEU A 134 6.32 -12.88 13.78
CA LEU A 134 7.48 -12.97 12.87
C LEU A 134 7.30 -14.01 11.78
N GLN A 135 6.53 -15.07 12.02
CA GLN A 135 6.28 -16.09 11.02
C GLN A 135 5.26 -15.68 9.96
N HIS A 136 4.21 -14.95 10.34
CA HIS A 136 3.11 -14.67 9.42
C HIS A 136 2.30 -13.40 9.71
N GLY A 137 2.61 -12.66 10.75
CA GLY A 137 1.78 -11.53 11.21
C GLY A 137 2.00 -10.20 10.47
N TYR A 138 2.96 -10.10 9.54
CA TYR A 138 3.30 -8.83 8.90
C TYR A 138 2.24 -8.34 7.90
N TYR A 139 1.60 -9.25 7.15
CA TYR A 139 0.60 -8.88 6.17
C TYR A 139 -0.83 -9.05 6.70
N PRO A 140 -1.75 -8.09 6.44
CA PRO A 140 -3.14 -8.17 6.95
C PRO A 140 -3.89 -9.43 6.54
N PHE A 141 -3.55 -10.04 5.42
CA PHE A 141 -4.19 -11.26 4.90
C PHE A 141 -3.65 -12.57 5.50
N PHE A 142 -2.86 -12.50 6.58
CA PHE A 142 -2.30 -13.69 7.25
C PHE A 142 -3.36 -14.68 7.74
N GLN A 143 -4.59 -14.24 7.98
CA GLN A 143 -5.70 -15.08 8.41
C GLN A 143 -6.39 -15.84 7.26
N GLU A 144 -6.07 -15.52 6.02
CA GLU A 144 -6.70 -16.17 4.87
C GLU A 144 -6.21 -17.60 4.68
N LYS A 145 -7.12 -18.48 4.25
CA LYS A 145 -6.75 -19.84 3.86
C LYS A 145 -5.75 -19.79 2.70
N GLY A 146 -4.63 -20.51 2.83
CA GLY A 146 -3.60 -20.53 1.80
C GLY A 146 -2.63 -19.35 1.83
N TYR A 147 -2.55 -18.62 2.96
CA TYR A 147 -1.65 -17.50 3.16
C TYR A 147 -0.23 -17.73 2.61
N LEU A 148 0.42 -18.85 2.97
CA LEU A 148 1.78 -19.14 2.52
C LEU A 148 1.88 -19.30 1.00
N LEU A 149 0.90 -19.94 0.36
CA LEU A 149 0.86 -20.08 -1.10
C LEU A 149 0.67 -18.72 -1.77
N ARG A 150 -0.19 -17.87 -1.20
CA ARG A 150 -0.38 -16.51 -1.68
C ARG A 150 0.88 -15.68 -1.52
N LEU A 151 1.53 -15.76 -0.37
CA LEU A 151 2.80 -15.06 -0.11
C LEU A 151 3.89 -15.50 -1.09
N GLN A 152 4.04 -16.81 -1.34
CA GLN A 152 4.97 -17.33 -2.34
C GLN A 152 4.66 -16.79 -3.75
N SER A 153 3.38 -16.72 -4.12
CA SER A 153 2.97 -16.18 -5.41
C SER A 153 3.29 -14.70 -5.54
N ILE A 154 3.05 -13.90 -4.49
CA ILE A 154 3.39 -12.47 -4.45
C ILE A 154 4.91 -12.29 -4.57
N ILE A 155 5.71 -13.01 -3.78
CA ILE A 155 7.16 -12.93 -3.84
C ILE A 155 7.67 -13.30 -5.24
N LYS A 156 7.12 -14.36 -5.83
CA LYS A 156 7.47 -14.79 -7.18
C LYS A 156 7.15 -13.71 -8.21
N GLN A 157 5.95 -13.14 -8.17
CA GLN A 157 5.52 -12.09 -9.08
C GLN A 157 6.41 -10.85 -8.94
N THR A 158 6.67 -10.41 -7.72
CA THR A 158 7.54 -9.26 -7.47
C THR A 158 8.95 -9.46 -8.02
N LEU A 159 9.53 -10.65 -7.82
CA LEU A 159 10.88 -10.96 -8.28
C LEU A 159 10.97 -11.19 -9.79
N GLU A 160 9.96 -11.80 -10.40
CA GLU A 160 10.00 -12.20 -11.81
C GLU A 160 9.46 -11.11 -12.74
N ASN A 161 8.56 -10.25 -12.27
CA ASN A 161 7.89 -9.25 -13.09
C ASN A 161 8.14 -7.81 -12.60
N ASP A 162 7.83 -7.51 -11.33
CA ASP A 162 7.80 -6.12 -10.88
C ASP A 162 9.22 -5.53 -10.81
N ILE A 163 10.16 -6.17 -10.12
CA ILE A 163 11.54 -5.68 -9.98
C ILE A 163 12.26 -5.59 -11.34
N PRO A 164 12.21 -6.61 -12.22
CA PRO A 164 12.84 -6.51 -13.54
C PRO A 164 12.30 -5.39 -14.40
N THR A 165 10.97 -5.21 -14.43
CA THR A 165 10.32 -4.16 -15.19
C THR A 165 10.75 -2.78 -14.70
N PHE A 166 10.90 -2.64 -13.39
CA PHE A 166 11.24 -1.40 -12.73
C PHE A 166 12.68 -0.98 -12.89
N ALA A 167 13.58 -1.90 -12.54
CA ALA A 167 15.01 -1.64 -12.51
C ALA A 167 15.66 -1.79 -13.88
N ASN A 168 14.88 -1.91 -14.98
CA ASN A 168 15.40 -2.27 -16.30
C ASN A 168 16.37 -3.46 -16.23
N MET A 169 16.10 -4.39 -15.33
CA MET A 169 16.97 -5.54 -15.09
C MET A 169 16.78 -6.60 -16.17
N ASN A 170 17.87 -7.20 -16.61
CA ASN A 170 17.78 -8.38 -17.44
C ASN A 170 17.31 -9.61 -16.62
N ILE A 171 16.67 -10.55 -17.30
CA ILE A 171 16.10 -11.78 -16.72
C ILE A 171 17.16 -12.57 -15.91
N ALA A 172 18.42 -12.56 -16.34
CA ALA A 172 19.50 -13.28 -15.66
C ALA A 172 19.77 -12.71 -14.26
N THR A 173 19.67 -11.41 -14.08
CA THR A 173 19.83 -10.76 -12.75
C THR A 173 18.64 -11.06 -11.83
N ALA A 174 17.42 -11.04 -12.35
CA ALA A 174 16.23 -11.44 -11.60
C ALA A 174 16.32 -12.90 -11.10
N LEU A 175 16.79 -13.80 -11.93
CA LEU A 175 17.02 -15.19 -11.54
C LEU A 175 18.11 -15.34 -10.46
N LYS A 176 19.13 -14.49 -10.46
CA LYS A 176 20.16 -14.47 -9.39
C LYS A 176 19.57 -13.99 -8.06
N LEU A 177 18.74 -12.95 -8.07
CA LEU A 177 18.03 -12.49 -6.88
C LEU A 177 17.12 -13.58 -6.30
N LYS A 178 16.38 -14.26 -7.17
CA LYS A 178 15.56 -15.40 -6.76
C LYS A 178 16.37 -16.50 -6.08
N ARG A 179 17.53 -16.86 -6.65
CA ARG A 179 18.43 -17.86 -6.05
C ARG A 179 18.98 -17.42 -4.70
N LEU A 180 19.32 -16.16 -4.52
CA LEU A 180 19.79 -15.61 -3.25
C LEU A 180 18.72 -15.78 -2.14
N LEU A 181 17.46 -15.53 -2.43
CA LEU A 181 16.36 -15.68 -1.46
C LEU A 181 16.08 -17.15 -1.10
N TYR A 182 16.45 -18.10 -1.93
CA TYR A 182 16.36 -19.52 -1.56
C TYR A 182 17.51 -20.04 -0.69
N ILE A 183 18.55 -19.23 -0.48
CA ILE A 183 19.75 -19.60 0.31
C ILE A 183 19.64 -19.05 1.74
N ILE A 184 18.79 -18.04 1.94
CA ILE A 184 18.51 -17.40 3.24
C ILE A 184 17.32 -18.09 3.91
#